data_13013270c84bad980db51bd2a86a05a0
#
_entry.id   13013270c84bad980db51bd2a86a05a0
#
_cell.length_a   1.000
_cell.length_b   1.000
_cell.length_c   1.000
_cell.angle_alpha   90.00
_cell.angle_beta   90.00
_cell.angle_gamma   90.00
#
_symmetry.space_group_name_H-M   'P 1'
#
loop_
_entity.id
_entity.type
_entity.pdbx_description
1 polymer ?
#
loop_
_entity_poly.entity_id
_entity_poly.type
_entity_poly.pdbx_seq_one_letter_code
_entity_poly.pdbx_strand_id
1 'polypeptide(L)'
;MLSPLIVLLIIATFIPNYSVTVSALAQFSLGGSDKDYGYLMAFLGFGAFCGAFFVASISSRISYKIVLFMPLVAAFSLSCVGAWGDFWLCGISLSLTSCCFLITISTINSLLQLGTDDKYRGRVMSVYSLFFLGSTPIGAAFAGLITRHFGADAAFLISGVLVYISLALWYLYLRLRRA
;
A
#
# COMPACT_ATOMS: atom_id res chain seq x y z
N MET A 1 7.48 16.75 -9.17
CA MET A 1 6.39 16.73 -8.17
C MET A 1 5.22 15.80 -8.51
N LEU A 2 4.80 15.70 -9.76
CA LEU A 2 3.70 14.78 -10.16
C LEU A 2 4.02 13.29 -9.93
N SER A 3 5.27 12.87 -10.08
CA SER A 3 5.68 11.47 -9.98
C SER A 3 5.37 10.82 -8.61
N PRO A 4 5.72 11.39 -7.46
CA PRO A 4 5.34 10.83 -6.16
C PRO A 4 3.82 10.76 -5.93
N LEU A 5 3.06 11.73 -6.45
CA LEU A 5 1.60 11.76 -6.32
C LEU A 5 0.91 10.65 -7.11
N ILE A 6 1.44 10.30 -8.29
CA ILE A 6 0.90 9.19 -9.09
C ILE A 6 1.20 7.86 -8.40
N VAL A 7 2.41 7.67 -7.88
CA VAL A 7 2.74 6.48 -7.08
C VAL A 7 1.83 6.40 -5.85
N LEU A 8 1.61 7.52 -5.15
CA LEU A 8 0.69 7.59 -4.03
C LEU A 8 -0.73 7.14 -4.41
N LEU A 9 -1.27 7.67 -5.52
CA LEU A 9 -2.61 7.31 -5.99
C LEU A 9 -2.74 5.80 -6.23
N ILE A 10 -1.75 5.21 -6.91
CA ILE A 10 -1.73 3.77 -7.21
C ILE A 10 -1.74 2.95 -5.91
N ILE A 11 -0.79 3.22 -5.00
CA ILE A 11 -0.65 2.42 -3.79
C ILE A 11 -1.80 2.64 -2.82
N ALA A 12 -2.33 3.87 -2.70
CA ALA A 12 -3.45 4.18 -1.83
C ALA A 12 -4.78 3.60 -2.32
N THR A 13 -4.91 3.34 -3.63
CA THR A 13 -6.10 2.69 -4.19
C THR A 13 -6.11 1.18 -3.92
N PHE A 14 -4.98 0.49 -4.09
CA PHE A 14 -4.98 -0.98 -4.12
C PHE A 14 -4.48 -1.64 -2.84
N ILE A 15 -3.70 -0.96 -1.99
CA ILE A 15 -3.09 -1.59 -0.82
C ILE A 15 -3.96 -1.48 0.46
N PRO A 16 -4.46 -0.31 0.91
CA PRO A 16 -5.01 -0.14 2.27
C PRO A 16 -6.47 -0.58 2.44
N ASN A 17 -6.95 -1.57 1.66
CA ASN A 17 -8.34 -2.04 1.77
C ASN A 17 -8.51 -3.19 2.76
N TYR A 18 -7.70 -3.20 3.82
CA TYR A 18 -7.60 -4.29 4.79
C TYR A 18 -8.91 -4.58 5.54
N SER A 19 -9.73 -3.56 5.83
CA SER A 19 -11.00 -3.76 6.52
C SER A 19 -11.96 -4.67 5.77
N VAL A 20 -11.94 -4.64 4.44
CA VAL A 20 -12.80 -5.47 3.58
C VAL A 20 -12.14 -6.82 3.31
N THR A 21 -10.88 -6.81 2.84
CA THR A 21 -10.21 -8.02 2.36
C THR A 21 -9.74 -8.93 3.49
N VAL A 22 -9.22 -8.39 4.60
CA VAL A 22 -8.73 -9.19 5.73
C VAL A 22 -9.89 -9.82 6.51
N SER A 23 -11.03 -9.13 6.64
CA SER A 23 -12.20 -9.74 7.27
C SER A 23 -12.74 -10.92 6.46
N ALA A 24 -12.77 -10.78 5.15
CA ALA A 24 -13.17 -11.86 4.25
C ALA A 24 -12.15 -13.01 4.24
N LEU A 25 -10.85 -12.71 4.26
CA LEU A 25 -9.78 -13.72 4.36
C LEU A 25 -9.92 -14.55 5.64
N ALA A 26 -10.09 -13.90 6.78
CA ALA A 26 -10.24 -14.56 8.08
C ALA A 26 -11.45 -15.50 8.11
N GLN A 27 -12.61 -15.03 7.61
CA GLN A 27 -13.86 -15.78 7.69
C GLN A 27 -13.99 -16.87 6.63
N PHE A 28 -13.58 -16.62 5.39
CA PHE A 28 -13.88 -17.50 4.27
C PHE A 28 -12.70 -18.37 3.84
N SER A 29 -11.48 -17.83 3.83
CA SER A 29 -10.31 -18.56 3.32
C SER A 29 -9.60 -19.35 4.42
N LEU A 30 -9.48 -18.76 5.63
CA LEU A 30 -8.79 -19.43 6.74
C LEU A 30 -9.73 -20.21 7.66
N GLY A 31 -11.05 -20.15 7.42
CA GLY A 31 -12.06 -20.84 8.24
C GLY A 31 -12.06 -20.41 9.71
N GLY A 32 -11.56 -19.20 9.97
CA GLY A 32 -11.26 -18.69 11.29
C GLY A 32 -12.43 -17.97 11.97
N SER A 33 -12.18 -17.59 13.21
CA SER A 33 -13.09 -16.85 14.06
C SER A 33 -12.79 -15.32 14.00
N ASP A 34 -13.65 -14.52 14.65
CA ASP A 34 -13.42 -13.08 14.84
C ASP A 34 -12.05 -12.78 15.51
N LYS A 35 -11.52 -13.75 16.29
CA LYS A 35 -10.18 -13.64 16.90
C LYS A 35 -9.07 -13.64 15.84
N ASP A 36 -9.21 -14.44 14.79
CA ASP A 36 -8.20 -14.55 13.73
C ASP A 36 -8.12 -13.25 12.92
N TYR A 37 -9.27 -12.60 12.69
CA TYR A 37 -9.29 -11.23 12.16
C TYR A 37 -8.51 -10.25 13.05
N GLY A 38 -8.72 -10.31 14.37
CA GLY A 38 -7.99 -9.48 15.33
C GLY A 38 -6.48 -9.70 15.28
N TYR A 39 -6.03 -10.95 15.19
CA TYR A 39 -4.60 -11.28 15.06
C TYR A 39 -4.01 -10.77 13.74
N LEU A 40 -4.70 -10.94 12.62
CA LEU A 40 -4.24 -10.40 11.32
C LEU A 40 -4.14 -8.88 11.34
N MET A 41 -5.09 -8.20 11.99
CA MET A 41 -5.01 -6.74 12.20
C MET A 41 -3.86 -6.34 13.12
N ALA A 42 -3.51 -7.17 14.13
CA ALA A 42 -2.32 -6.95 14.96
C ALA A 42 -1.02 -7.08 14.15
N PHE A 43 -0.92 -8.04 13.23
CA PHE A 43 0.21 -8.14 12.29
C PHE A 43 0.34 -6.90 11.41
N LEU A 44 -0.77 -6.36 10.89
CA LEU A 44 -0.77 -5.10 10.14
C LEU A 44 -0.28 -3.93 10.99
N GLY A 45 -0.79 -3.82 12.21
CA GLY A 45 -0.37 -2.78 13.16
C GLY A 45 1.11 -2.87 13.51
N PHE A 46 1.62 -4.07 13.75
CA PHE A 46 3.04 -4.31 14.00
C PHE A 46 3.91 -3.91 12.81
N GLY A 47 3.51 -4.27 11.59
CA GLY A 47 4.21 -3.85 10.37
C GLY A 47 4.24 -2.33 10.21
N ALA A 48 3.11 -1.66 10.44
CA ALA A 48 3.03 -0.20 10.41
C ALA A 48 3.95 0.45 11.46
N PHE A 49 3.98 -0.09 12.68
CA PHE A 49 4.89 0.36 13.74
C PHE A 49 6.36 0.25 13.32
N CYS A 50 6.77 -0.90 12.80
CA CYS A 50 8.14 -1.11 12.28
C CYS A 50 8.46 -0.12 11.15
N GLY A 51 7.53 0.11 10.23
CA GLY A 51 7.68 1.08 9.14
C GLY A 51 7.85 2.52 9.64
N ALA A 52 7.06 2.94 10.63
CA ALA A 52 7.19 4.26 11.26
C ALA A 52 8.55 4.44 11.95
N PHE A 53 8.99 3.43 12.69
CA PHE A 53 10.29 3.43 13.36
C PHE A 53 11.44 3.51 12.34
N PHE A 54 11.34 2.74 11.26
CA PHE A 54 12.33 2.79 10.17
C PHE A 54 12.43 4.19 9.55
N VAL A 55 11.30 4.83 9.21
CA VAL A 55 11.29 6.19 8.65
C VAL A 55 11.87 7.20 9.63
N ALA A 56 11.53 7.12 10.92
CA ALA A 56 12.09 7.99 11.95
C ALA A 56 13.62 7.86 12.04
N SER A 57 14.14 6.64 11.89
CA SER A 57 15.60 6.37 11.95
C SER A 57 16.35 6.89 10.72
N ILE A 58 15.70 7.03 9.56
CA ILE A 58 16.33 7.41 8.29
C ILE A 58 15.96 8.84 7.87
N SER A 59 15.31 9.61 8.71
CA SER A 59 14.77 10.95 8.39
C SER A 59 15.75 11.90 7.67
N SER A 60 17.07 11.73 7.88
CA SER A 60 18.13 12.50 7.21
C SER A 60 18.51 12.01 5.80
N ARG A 61 18.03 10.84 5.38
CA ARG A 61 18.41 10.18 4.10
C ARG A 61 17.21 9.81 3.22
N ILE A 62 16.18 10.64 3.23
CA ILE A 62 15.00 10.43 2.40
C ILE A 62 15.40 10.41 0.93
N SER A 63 15.19 9.28 0.24
CA SER A 63 15.57 9.08 -1.15
C SER A 63 14.36 8.69 -2.01
N TYR A 64 14.30 9.27 -3.20
CA TYR A 64 13.30 8.88 -4.20
C TYR A 64 13.34 7.38 -4.58
N LYS A 65 14.48 6.72 -4.38
CA LYS A 65 14.62 5.27 -4.59
C LYS A 65 13.69 4.46 -3.67
N ILE A 66 13.43 4.93 -2.44
CA ILE A 66 12.50 4.29 -1.50
C ILE A 66 11.08 4.29 -2.08
N VAL A 67 10.65 5.42 -2.67
CA VAL A 67 9.33 5.56 -3.30
C VAL A 67 9.13 4.61 -4.48
N LEU A 68 10.20 4.23 -5.16
CA LEU A 68 10.13 3.29 -6.29
C LEU A 68 10.22 1.82 -5.83
N PHE A 69 11.05 1.53 -4.84
CA PHE A 69 11.34 0.14 -4.45
C PHE A 69 10.34 -0.42 -3.44
N MET A 70 9.98 0.35 -2.40
CA MET A 70 9.11 -0.14 -1.34
C MET A 70 7.70 -0.56 -1.81
N PRO A 71 7.05 0.16 -2.76
CA PRO A 71 5.78 -0.30 -3.29
C PRO A 71 5.84 -1.64 -4.03
N LEU A 72 6.97 -1.95 -4.67
CA LEU A 72 7.16 -3.24 -5.32
C LEU A 72 7.25 -4.37 -4.30
N VAL A 73 7.97 -4.15 -3.20
CA VAL A 73 8.03 -5.13 -2.09
C VAL A 73 6.66 -5.29 -1.44
N ALA A 74 5.93 -4.19 -1.22
CA ALA A 74 4.56 -4.25 -0.70
C ALA A 74 3.61 -5.02 -1.63
N ALA A 75 3.69 -4.78 -2.94
CA ALA A 75 2.87 -5.48 -3.94
C ALA A 75 3.19 -6.98 -4.00
N PHE A 76 4.48 -7.34 -3.92
CA PHE A 76 4.90 -8.74 -3.84
C PHE A 76 4.34 -9.41 -2.59
N SER A 77 4.56 -8.81 -1.44
CA SER A 77 4.08 -9.33 -0.16
C SER A 77 2.56 -9.45 -0.13
N LEU A 78 1.84 -8.46 -0.71
CA LEU A 78 0.39 -8.49 -0.84
C LEU A 78 -0.09 -9.66 -1.71
N SER A 79 0.60 -9.93 -2.82
CA SER A 79 0.29 -11.09 -3.68
C SER A 79 0.53 -12.42 -2.98
N CYS A 80 1.55 -12.50 -2.10
CA CYS A 80 1.81 -13.69 -1.31
C CYS A 80 0.67 -14.01 -0.33
N VAL A 81 -0.03 -12.99 0.22
CA VAL A 81 -1.21 -13.21 1.08
C VAL A 81 -2.27 -14.02 0.35
N GLY A 82 -2.55 -13.69 -0.91
CA GLY A 82 -3.56 -14.41 -1.70
C GLY A 82 -3.08 -15.77 -2.24
N ALA A 83 -1.77 -16.03 -2.24
CA ALA A 83 -1.21 -17.28 -2.73
C ALA A 83 -1.07 -18.35 -1.64
N TRP A 84 -1.02 -17.94 -0.36
CA TRP A 84 -0.75 -18.83 0.76
C TRP A 84 -1.99 -19.01 1.63
N GLY A 85 -2.40 -20.27 1.82
CA GLY A 85 -3.53 -20.62 2.68
C GLY A 85 -3.18 -20.81 4.16
N ASP A 86 -1.96 -20.42 4.58
CA ASP A 86 -1.49 -20.55 5.95
C ASP A 86 -1.62 -19.22 6.71
N PHE A 87 -2.21 -19.29 7.93
CA PHE A 87 -2.48 -18.13 8.76
C PHE A 87 -1.22 -17.30 9.10
N TRP A 88 -0.12 -17.97 9.48
CA TRP A 88 1.10 -17.31 9.91
C TRP A 88 1.82 -16.63 8.74
N LEU A 89 1.84 -17.30 7.60
CA LEU A 89 2.43 -16.76 6.38
C LEU A 89 1.63 -15.54 5.87
N CYS A 90 0.30 -15.59 5.94
CA CYS A 90 -0.56 -14.45 5.64
C CYS A 90 -0.29 -13.28 6.60
N GLY A 91 -0.19 -13.54 7.91
CA GLY A 91 0.11 -12.52 8.93
C GLY A 91 1.46 -11.83 8.69
N ILE A 92 2.52 -12.61 8.44
CA ILE A 92 3.86 -12.07 8.14
C ILE A 92 3.84 -11.23 6.86
N SER A 93 3.17 -11.72 5.82
CA SER A 93 3.05 -10.99 4.54
C SER A 93 2.27 -9.69 4.70
N LEU A 94 1.17 -9.68 5.46
CA LEU A 94 0.41 -8.47 5.78
C LEU A 94 1.26 -7.47 6.58
N SER A 95 2.05 -7.95 7.55
CA SER A 95 2.98 -7.11 8.31
C SER A 95 4.02 -6.45 7.41
N LEU A 96 4.63 -7.19 6.50
CA LEU A 96 5.61 -6.66 5.55
C LEU A 96 4.95 -5.67 4.57
N THR A 97 3.75 -5.96 4.08
CA THR A 97 2.98 -5.05 3.22
C THR A 97 2.71 -3.73 3.92
N SER A 98 2.22 -3.76 5.16
CA SER A 98 1.92 -2.57 5.95
C SER A 98 3.17 -1.75 6.27
N CYS A 99 4.28 -2.41 6.60
CA CYS A 99 5.58 -1.78 6.82
C CYS A 99 6.04 -1.00 5.58
N CYS A 100 6.11 -1.66 4.42
CA CYS A 100 6.53 -1.04 3.17
C CYS A 100 5.57 0.06 2.69
N PHE A 101 4.27 -0.12 2.89
CA PHE A 101 3.26 0.89 2.58
C PHE A 101 3.49 2.15 3.42
N LEU A 102 3.65 2.02 4.75
CA LEU A 102 3.88 3.17 5.62
C LEU A 102 5.19 3.90 5.30
N ILE A 103 6.28 3.16 5.03
CA ILE A 103 7.54 3.76 4.59
C ILE A 103 7.32 4.58 3.32
N THR A 104 6.57 4.05 2.37
CA THR A 104 6.32 4.73 1.09
C THR A 104 5.53 6.01 1.27
N ILE A 105 4.38 5.97 1.97
CA ILE A 105 3.53 7.16 2.14
C ILE A 105 4.22 8.24 2.96
N SER A 106 4.96 7.87 4.00
CA SER A 106 5.73 8.80 4.82
C SER A 106 6.85 9.44 4.02
N THR A 107 7.56 8.67 3.18
CA THR A 107 8.61 9.18 2.30
C THR A 107 8.04 10.15 1.25
N ILE A 108 6.91 9.81 0.62
CA ILE A 108 6.24 10.71 -0.34
C ILE A 108 5.82 12.02 0.35
N ASN A 109 5.22 11.91 1.54
CA ASN A 109 4.80 13.07 2.32
C ASN A 109 6.00 14.01 2.60
N SER A 110 7.11 13.45 3.08
CA SER A 110 8.33 14.21 3.36
C SER A 110 8.95 14.84 2.11
N LEU A 111 9.02 14.10 0.99
CA LEU A 111 9.56 14.62 -0.27
C LEU A 111 8.72 15.78 -0.81
N LEU A 112 7.39 15.70 -0.69
CA LEU A 112 6.50 16.78 -1.11
C LEU A 112 6.65 18.01 -0.23
N GLN A 113 6.77 17.84 1.09
CA GLN A 113 6.97 18.97 2.01
C GLN A 113 8.32 19.66 1.80
N LEU A 114 9.40 18.88 1.69
CA LEU A 114 10.76 19.42 1.51
C LEU A 114 10.98 20.03 0.12
N GLY A 115 10.32 19.47 -0.90
CA GLY A 115 10.44 19.94 -2.28
C GLY A 115 9.51 21.08 -2.66
N THR A 116 8.73 21.63 -1.71
CA THR A 116 7.73 22.67 -1.98
C THR A 116 8.03 23.92 -1.19
N ASP A 117 8.02 25.09 -1.85
CA ASP A 117 8.14 26.39 -1.20
C ASP A 117 7.05 26.56 -0.13
N ASP A 118 7.36 27.22 0.98
CA ASP A 118 6.44 27.43 2.10
C ASP A 118 5.10 28.03 1.68
N LYS A 119 5.11 28.95 0.71
CA LYS A 119 3.92 29.59 0.14
C LYS A 119 2.93 28.60 -0.47
N TYR A 120 3.41 27.49 -1.03
CA TYR A 120 2.58 26.52 -1.76
C TYR A 120 2.39 25.21 -1.00
N ARG A 121 3.07 25.02 0.14
CA ARG A 121 3.07 23.76 0.93
C ARG A 121 1.65 23.33 1.28
N GLY A 122 0.80 24.23 1.74
CA GLY A 122 -0.60 23.90 2.08
C GLY A 122 -1.39 23.37 0.87
N ARG A 123 -1.21 23.96 -0.31
CA ARG A 123 -1.91 23.52 -1.53
C ARG A 123 -1.44 22.12 -1.99
N VAL A 124 -0.13 21.88 -1.94
CA VAL A 124 0.43 20.56 -2.31
C VAL A 124 -0.03 19.48 -1.32
N MET A 125 -0.07 19.80 -0.03
CA MET A 125 -0.56 18.87 1.00
C MET A 125 -2.07 18.62 0.90
N SER A 126 -2.87 19.59 0.45
CA SER A 126 -4.29 19.34 0.16
C SER A 126 -4.47 18.38 -1.01
N VAL A 127 -3.66 18.48 -2.07
CA VAL A 127 -3.67 17.54 -3.20
C VAL A 127 -3.21 16.14 -2.75
N TYR A 128 -2.18 16.07 -1.91
CA TYR A 128 -1.74 14.80 -1.30
C TYR A 128 -2.88 14.13 -0.53
N SER A 129 -3.56 14.88 0.35
CA SER A 129 -4.68 14.37 1.15
C SER A 129 -5.85 13.94 0.28
N LEU A 130 -6.16 14.70 -0.78
CA LEU A 130 -7.21 14.36 -1.74
C LEU A 130 -6.92 13.03 -2.44
N PHE A 131 -5.69 12.82 -2.90
CA PHE A 131 -5.30 11.56 -3.55
C PHE A 131 -5.28 10.39 -2.56
N PHE A 132 -4.76 10.61 -1.34
CA PHE A 132 -4.68 9.56 -0.33
C PHE A 132 -6.06 9.14 0.19
N LEU A 133 -6.88 10.09 0.64
CA LEU A 133 -8.20 9.80 1.19
C LEU A 133 -9.25 9.53 0.10
N GLY A 134 -9.18 10.24 -1.02
CA GLY A 134 -10.14 10.10 -2.11
C GLY A 134 -10.00 8.80 -2.88
N SER A 135 -8.82 8.15 -2.87
CA SER A 135 -8.63 6.84 -3.49
C SER A 135 -9.20 5.69 -2.66
N THR A 136 -9.35 5.85 -1.34
CA THR A 136 -9.83 4.80 -0.43
C THR A 136 -11.22 4.26 -0.78
N PRO A 137 -12.26 5.07 -1.05
CA PRO A 137 -13.57 4.56 -1.44
C PRO A 137 -13.53 3.77 -2.76
N ILE A 138 -12.71 4.23 -3.72
CA ILE A 138 -12.54 3.56 -5.02
C ILE A 138 -11.91 2.18 -4.80
N GLY A 139 -10.85 2.14 -4.02
CA GLY A 139 -10.16 0.90 -3.67
C GLY A 139 -11.05 -0.07 -2.88
N ALA A 140 -11.83 0.43 -1.91
CA ALA A 140 -12.75 -0.39 -1.13
C ALA A 140 -13.87 -0.99 -1.99
N ALA A 141 -14.44 -0.21 -2.92
CA ALA A 141 -15.44 -0.71 -3.87
C ALA A 141 -14.84 -1.79 -4.79
N PHE A 142 -13.63 -1.55 -5.32
CA PHE A 142 -12.90 -2.51 -6.13
C PHE A 142 -12.62 -3.80 -5.34
N ALA A 143 -12.03 -3.69 -4.14
CA ALA A 143 -11.73 -4.83 -3.28
C ALA A 143 -13.00 -5.62 -2.91
N GLY A 144 -14.10 -4.94 -2.58
CA GLY A 144 -15.38 -5.57 -2.26
C GLY A 144 -15.98 -6.33 -3.45
N LEU A 145 -15.94 -5.76 -4.65
CA LEU A 145 -16.40 -6.43 -5.87
C LEU A 145 -15.59 -7.69 -6.18
N ILE A 146 -14.27 -7.61 -6.14
CA ILE A 146 -13.40 -8.78 -6.38
C ILE A 146 -13.61 -9.84 -5.31
N THR A 147 -13.63 -9.45 -4.04
CA THR A 147 -13.85 -10.38 -2.92
C THR A 147 -15.19 -11.11 -3.05
N ARG A 148 -16.24 -10.42 -3.48
CA ARG A 148 -17.58 -11.01 -3.66
C ARG A 148 -17.62 -12.04 -4.77
N HIS A 149 -16.90 -11.83 -5.88
CA HIS A 149 -17.00 -12.70 -7.07
C HIS A 149 -15.91 -13.79 -7.10
N PHE A 150 -14.73 -13.52 -6.57
CA PHE A 150 -13.54 -14.37 -6.70
C PHE A 150 -12.91 -14.78 -5.38
N GLY A 151 -13.45 -14.30 -4.25
CA GLY A 151 -12.90 -14.57 -2.92
C GLY A 151 -11.82 -13.56 -2.50
N ALA A 152 -11.46 -13.64 -1.20
CA ALA A 152 -10.47 -12.73 -0.60
C ALA A 152 -9.07 -12.95 -1.15
N ASP A 153 -8.68 -14.21 -1.37
CA ASP A 153 -7.37 -14.58 -1.91
C ASP A 153 -7.12 -13.95 -3.27
N ALA A 154 -8.12 -14.02 -4.17
CA ALA A 154 -8.06 -13.39 -5.48
C ALA A 154 -7.98 -11.85 -5.36
N ALA A 155 -8.65 -11.24 -4.38
CA ALA A 155 -8.58 -9.79 -4.19
C ALA A 155 -7.17 -9.33 -3.82
N PHE A 156 -6.47 -10.07 -2.97
CA PHE A 156 -5.07 -9.80 -2.63
C PHE A 156 -4.13 -9.99 -3.82
N LEU A 157 -4.26 -11.10 -4.56
CA LEU A 157 -3.45 -11.38 -5.75
C LEU A 157 -3.65 -10.30 -6.83
N ILE A 158 -4.89 -10.00 -7.17
CA ILE A 158 -5.23 -9.03 -8.21
C ILE A 158 -4.75 -7.63 -7.81
N SER A 159 -4.93 -7.22 -6.55
CA SER A 159 -4.45 -5.93 -6.06
C SER A 159 -2.93 -5.81 -6.16
N GLY A 160 -2.18 -6.84 -5.77
CA GLY A 160 -0.73 -6.87 -5.88
C GLY A 160 -0.27 -6.79 -7.34
N VAL A 161 -0.86 -7.58 -8.24
CA VAL A 161 -0.54 -7.57 -9.67
C VAL A 161 -0.85 -6.21 -10.30
N LEU A 162 -1.98 -5.59 -9.96
CA LEU A 162 -2.33 -4.27 -10.47
C LEU A 162 -1.36 -3.18 -10.01
N VAL A 163 -0.87 -3.24 -8.78
CA VAL A 163 0.19 -2.33 -8.32
C VAL A 163 1.45 -2.52 -9.15
N TYR A 164 1.87 -3.78 -9.42
CA TYR A 164 3.04 -4.04 -10.28
C TYR A 164 2.86 -3.48 -11.69
N ILE A 165 1.75 -3.79 -12.33
CA ILE A 165 1.48 -3.34 -13.71
C ILE A 165 1.46 -1.80 -13.76
N SER A 166 0.76 -1.16 -12.83
CA SER A 166 0.64 0.29 -12.78
C SER A 166 1.98 0.98 -12.54
N LEU A 167 2.82 0.44 -11.66
CA LEU A 167 4.17 0.96 -11.42
C LEU A 167 5.11 0.71 -12.60
N ALA A 168 5.03 -0.46 -13.26
CA ALA A 168 5.81 -0.77 -14.44
C ALA A 168 5.47 0.15 -15.61
N LEU A 169 4.18 0.38 -15.87
CA LEU A 169 3.71 1.32 -16.90
C LEU A 169 4.18 2.75 -16.59
N TRP A 170 4.08 3.16 -15.33
CA TRP A 170 4.55 4.47 -14.88
C TRP A 170 6.07 4.63 -15.08
N TYR A 171 6.85 3.62 -14.73
CA TYR A 171 8.30 3.63 -14.91
C TYR A 171 8.70 3.67 -16.39
N LEU A 172 8.00 2.90 -17.24
CA LEU A 172 8.21 2.89 -18.68
C LEU A 172 7.91 4.28 -19.28
N TYR A 173 6.78 4.89 -18.88
CA TYR A 173 6.42 6.25 -19.29
C TYR A 173 7.52 7.28 -18.92
N LEU A 174 8.07 7.18 -17.71
CA LEU A 174 9.16 8.06 -17.29
C LEU A 174 10.44 7.89 -18.10
N ARG A 175 10.74 6.65 -18.50
CA ARG A 175 11.90 6.37 -19.37
C ARG A 175 11.72 6.96 -20.75
N LEU A 176 10.56 6.73 -21.36
CA LEU A 176 10.26 7.25 -22.71
C LEU A 176 10.26 8.78 -22.77
N ARG A 177 9.90 9.45 -21.67
CA ARG A 177 9.91 10.91 -21.61
C ARG A 177 11.31 11.52 -21.41
N ARG A 178 12.29 10.70 -21.00
CA ARG A 178 13.68 11.14 -20.80
C ARG A 178 14.59 10.82 -21.99
N ALA A 179 14.15 9.97 -22.91
CA ALA A 179 14.78 9.68 -24.21
C ALA A 179 14.28 10.66 -25.27
#